data_d5a60084dfceb83baba3751dfc7db1d1
#
_entry.id   d5a60084dfceb83baba3751dfc7db1d1
#
_cell.length_a   1.000
_cell.length_b   1.000
_cell.length_c   1.000
_cell.angle_alpha   90.00
_cell.angle_beta   90.00
_cell.angle_gamma   90.00
#
_symmetry.space_group_name_H-M   'P 1'
#
loop_
_entity.id
_entity.type
_entity.pdbx_description
1 polymer ?
#
loop_
_entity_poly.entity_id
_entity_poly.type
_entity_poly.pdbx_seq_one_letter_code
_entity_poly.pdbx_strand_id
1 'polypeptide(L)'
;MTTLVERNKAIALRFAQDGWGTNPNWQTTWDELMNADVVYHFNSAAEPIIGLAANKTFNKSLFQGFPDIRQTMEDIVAEGDKVVYRTTIQGTHTGEFLGTPPTGKSVKVNDFTLLRIADDKIAEWWYECNLLEVMQQLGLVSA
;
A
#
# COMPACT_ATOMS: atom_id res chain seq x y z
N MET A 1 3.33 -15.22 -25.76
CA MET A 1 4.34 -15.29 -24.70
C MET A 1 4.33 -13.98 -23.93
N THR A 2 4.29 -14.05 -22.60
CA THR A 2 4.23 -12.86 -21.73
C THR A 2 5.65 -12.36 -21.44
N THR A 3 5.90 -11.09 -21.64
CA THR A 3 7.19 -10.47 -21.30
C THR A 3 7.36 -10.35 -19.79
N LEU A 4 8.60 -10.14 -19.33
CA LEU A 4 8.89 -9.87 -17.91
C LEU A 4 8.09 -8.65 -17.42
N VAL A 5 8.09 -7.56 -18.21
CA VAL A 5 7.37 -6.34 -17.86
C VAL A 5 5.87 -6.59 -17.73
N GLU A 6 5.29 -7.35 -18.65
CA GLU A 6 3.85 -7.71 -18.58
C GLU A 6 3.53 -8.54 -17.34
N ARG A 7 4.37 -9.53 -17.02
CA ARG A 7 4.19 -10.35 -15.81
C ARG A 7 4.29 -9.50 -14.56
N ASN A 8 5.28 -8.62 -14.50
CA ASN A 8 5.49 -7.75 -13.34
C ASN A 8 4.33 -6.76 -13.16
N LYS A 9 3.81 -6.20 -14.25
CA LYS A 9 2.61 -5.36 -14.19
C LYS A 9 1.39 -6.14 -13.68
N ALA A 10 1.24 -7.39 -14.12
CA ALA A 10 0.12 -8.23 -13.67
C ALA A 10 0.20 -8.49 -12.15
N ILE A 11 1.39 -8.72 -11.61
CA ILE A 11 1.61 -8.87 -10.17
C ILE A 11 1.22 -7.58 -9.44
N ALA A 12 1.66 -6.43 -9.93
CA ALA A 12 1.33 -5.13 -9.35
C ALA A 12 -0.18 -4.85 -9.37
N LEU A 13 -0.85 -5.13 -10.48
CA LEU A 13 -2.30 -4.95 -10.59
C LEU A 13 -3.05 -5.86 -9.63
N ARG A 14 -2.63 -7.10 -9.50
CA ARG A 14 -3.26 -8.02 -8.54
C ARG A 14 -3.03 -7.57 -7.11
N PHE A 15 -1.82 -7.11 -6.77
CA PHE A 15 -1.52 -6.56 -5.46
C PHE A 15 -2.42 -5.36 -5.15
N ALA A 16 -2.55 -4.43 -6.10
CA ALA A 16 -3.37 -3.23 -5.92
C ALA A 16 -4.86 -3.55 -5.77
N GLN A 17 -5.37 -4.53 -6.51
CA GLN A 17 -6.80 -4.88 -6.53
C GLN A 17 -7.20 -5.84 -5.42
N ASP A 18 -6.45 -6.92 -5.24
CA ASP A 18 -6.81 -8.01 -4.34
C ASP A 18 -6.08 -7.95 -3.01
N GLY A 19 -4.95 -7.27 -2.95
CA GLY A 19 -4.12 -7.13 -1.76
C GLY A 19 -4.44 -5.91 -0.91
N TRP A 20 -5.57 -5.25 -1.14
CA TRP A 20 -5.90 -4.02 -0.45
C TRP A 20 -7.00 -4.23 0.61
N GLY A 21 -7.03 -3.32 1.59
CA GLY A 21 -7.72 -3.48 2.87
C GLY A 21 -9.19 -3.83 2.86
N THR A 22 -9.96 -3.47 1.81
CA THR A 22 -11.38 -3.81 1.72
C THR A 22 -11.63 -5.21 1.18
N ASN A 23 -10.60 -5.86 0.62
CA ASN A 23 -10.71 -7.25 0.20
C ASN A 23 -10.50 -8.15 1.42
N PRO A 24 -11.47 -8.99 1.81
CA PRO A 24 -11.33 -9.84 2.99
C PRO A 24 -10.19 -10.86 2.87
N ASN A 25 -9.73 -11.14 1.66
CA ASN A 25 -8.66 -12.12 1.39
C ASN A 25 -7.30 -11.46 1.12
N TRP A 26 -7.11 -10.19 1.49
CA TRP A 26 -5.88 -9.47 1.18
C TRP A 26 -4.62 -10.18 1.72
N GLN A 27 -4.70 -10.80 2.88
CA GLN A 27 -3.55 -11.49 3.48
C GLN A 27 -3.17 -12.73 2.67
N THR A 28 -4.14 -13.48 2.17
CA THR A 28 -3.90 -14.64 1.29
C THR A 28 -3.25 -14.20 0.00
N THR A 29 -3.71 -13.08 -0.58
CA THR A 29 -3.09 -12.49 -1.78
C THR A 29 -1.62 -12.14 -1.52
N TRP A 30 -1.32 -11.55 -0.36
CA TRP A 30 0.07 -11.23 0.01
C TRP A 30 0.93 -12.49 0.16
N ASP A 31 0.38 -13.58 0.72
CA ASP A 31 1.09 -14.86 0.81
C ASP A 31 1.48 -15.38 -0.58
N GLU A 32 0.64 -15.17 -1.57
CA GLU A 32 0.89 -15.62 -2.93
C GLU A 32 1.87 -14.71 -3.70
N LEU A 33 1.84 -13.41 -3.43
CA LEU A 33 2.57 -12.42 -4.22
C LEU A 33 3.91 -11.98 -3.63
N MET A 34 4.15 -12.16 -2.33
CA MET A 34 5.32 -11.63 -1.64
C MET A 34 6.27 -12.72 -1.17
N ASN A 35 7.56 -12.38 -1.13
CA ASN A 35 8.56 -13.21 -0.45
C ASN A 35 8.35 -13.16 1.07
N ALA A 36 8.73 -14.24 1.76
CA ALA A 36 8.64 -14.31 3.21
C ALA A 36 9.48 -13.24 3.90
N ASP A 37 10.58 -12.82 3.27
CA ASP A 37 11.51 -11.79 3.76
C ASP A 37 11.33 -10.44 3.08
N VAL A 38 10.14 -10.14 2.55
CA VAL A 38 9.82 -8.88 1.87
C VAL A 38 10.16 -7.68 2.74
N VAL A 39 10.72 -6.64 2.11
CA VAL A 39 11.11 -5.39 2.79
C VAL A 39 10.17 -4.27 2.37
N TYR A 40 9.63 -3.55 3.33
CA TYR A 40 8.69 -2.45 3.10
C TYR A 40 9.23 -1.13 3.64
N HIS A 41 9.15 -0.09 2.83
CA HIS A 41 9.52 1.27 3.19
C HIS A 41 8.28 2.16 3.16
N PHE A 42 7.83 2.59 4.33
CA PHE A 42 6.62 3.43 4.48
C PHE A 42 7.02 4.89 4.66
N ASN A 43 6.66 5.74 3.69
CA ASN A 43 6.88 7.20 3.73
C ASN A 43 8.30 7.58 4.18
N SER A 44 9.30 6.88 3.64
CA SER A 44 10.72 7.15 3.94
C SER A 44 11.04 7.06 5.43
N ALA A 45 10.31 6.26 6.19
CA ALA A 45 10.63 5.99 7.59
C ALA A 45 12.06 5.46 7.70
N ALA A 46 12.75 5.83 8.78
CA ALA A 46 14.16 5.48 8.97
C ALA A 46 14.39 3.97 9.00
N GLU A 47 13.44 3.21 9.55
CA GLU A 47 13.55 1.77 9.67
C GLU A 47 12.58 1.07 8.74
N PRO A 48 13.06 0.21 7.83
CA PRO A 48 12.18 -0.61 7.02
C PRO A 48 11.49 -1.68 7.85
N ILE A 49 10.34 -2.14 7.38
CA ILE A 49 9.61 -3.25 7.97
C ILE A 49 10.01 -4.51 7.22
N ILE A 50 10.65 -5.46 7.91
CA ILE A 50 11.21 -6.65 7.31
C ILE A 50 10.36 -7.87 7.63
N GLY A 51 10.01 -8.63 6.60
CA GLY A 51 9.27 -9.88 6.72
C GLY A 51 7.78 -9.74 6.44
N LEU A 52 7.22 -10.78 5.86
CA LEU A 52 5.81 -10.80 5.45
C LEU A 52 4.86 -10.65 6.65
N ALA A 53 5.13 -11.33 7.74
CA ALA A 53 4.30 -11.25 8.94
C ALA A 53 4.26 -9.83 9.52
N ALA A 54 5.43 -9.19 9.64
CA ALA A 54 5.52 -7.81 10.15
C ALA A 54 4.83 -6.83 9.20
N ASN A 55 4.96 -7.01 7.89
CA ASN A 55 4.28 -6.20 6.89
C ASN A 55 2.76 -6.32 7.01
N LYS A 56 2.25 -7.54 7.18
CA LYS A 56 0.81 -7.76 7.38
C LYS A 56 0.31 -7.08 8.65
N THR A 57 1.04 -7.20 9.75
CA THR A 57 0.68 -6.58 11.04
C THR A 57 0.59 -5.07 10.90
N PHE A 58 1.60 -4.45 10.28
CA PHE A 58 1.61 -3.00 10.08
C PHE A 58 0.43 -2.54 9.20
N ASN A 59 0.25 -3.17 8.04
CA ASN A 59 -0.81 -2.76 7.12
C ASN A 59 -2.20 -3.06 7.67
N LYS A 60 -2.37 -4.13 8.44
CA LYS A 60 -3.62 -4.40 9.13
C LYS A 60 -4.01 -3.24 10.04
N SER A 61 -3.06 -2.64 10.75
CA SER A 61 -3.35 -1.48 11.61
C SER A 61 -3.80 -0.26 10.80
N LEU A 62 -3.21 -0.03 9.62
CA LEU A 62 -3.65 1.05 8.72
C LEU A 62 -5.08 0.79 8.21
N PHE A 63 -5.36 -0.44 7.80
CA PHE A 63 -6.69 -0.82 7.31
C PHE A 63 -7.75 -0.75 8.41
N GLN A 64 -7.38 -1.01 9.67
CA GLN A 64 -8.28 -0.84 10.80
C GLN A 64 -8.61 0.63 11.06
N GLY A 65 -7.68 1.54 10.78
CA GLY A 65 -7.91 2.97 10.89
C GLY A 65 -8.91 3.49 9.86
N PHE A 66 -8.92 2.89 8.68
CA PHE A 66 -9.80 3.25 7.57
C PHE A 66 -10.45 1.98 7.00
N PRO A 67 -11.48 1.42 7.68
CA PRO A 67 -12.06 0.12 7.26
C PRO A 67 -12.68 0.12 5.87
N ASP A 68 -13.09 1.29 5.38
CA ASP A 68 -13.67 1.47 4.04
C ASP A 68 -12.65 1.92 3.00
N ILE A 69 -11.36 1.83 3.32
CA ILE A 69 -10.31 2.34 2.44
C ILE A 69 -10.33 1.63 1.08
N ARG A 70 -10.25 2.42 0.03
CA ARG A 70 -10.19 1.91 -1.34
C ARG A 70 -9.15 2.69 -2.11
N GLN A 71 -8.60 2.06 -3.13
CA GLN A 71 -7.67 2.73 -4.02
C GLN A 71 -8.09 2.53 -5.48
N THR A 72 -7.87 3.58 -6.27
CA THR A 72 -8.12 3.60 -7.69
C THR A 72 -6.81 3.77 -8.42
N MET A 73 -6.51 2.87 -9.36
CA MET A 73 -5.29 2.94 -10.17
C MET A 73 -5.41 4.09 -11.17
N GLU A 74 -4.45 5.03 -11.13
CA GLU A 74 -4.39 6.14 -12.06
C GLU A 74 -3.37 5.88 -13.17
N ASP A 75 -2.14 5.50 -12.81
CA ASP A 75 -1.05 5.24 -13.74
C ASP A 75 -0.25 4.04 -13.28
N ILE A 76 0.31 3.30 -14.25
CA ILE A 76 1.23 2.20 -13.97
C ILE A 76 2.31 2.16 -15.04
N VAL A 77 3.59 2.11 -14.62
CA VAL A 77 4.73 1.95 -15.52
C VAL A 77 5.67 0.89 -14.96
N ALA A 78 6.35 0.19 -15.85
CA ALA A 78 7.29 -0.86 -15.46
C ALA A 78 8.51 -0.85 -16.37
N GLU A 79 9.67 -1.12 -15.77
CA GLU A 79 10.94 -1.27 -16.47
C GLU A 79 11.82 -2.23 -15.68
N GLY A 80 12.41 -3.21 -16.34
CA GLY A 80 13.26 -4.19 -15.70
C GLY A 80 12.50 -4.96 -14.61
N ASP A 81 13.02 -4.98 -13.41
CA ASP A 81 12.43 -5.67 -12.26
C ASP A 81 11.50 -4.78 -11.41
N LYS A 82 11.21 -3.56 -11.87
CA LYS A 82 10.45 -2.59 -11.09
C LYS A 82 9.14 -2.20 -11.74
N VAL A 83 8.14 -1.99 -10.89
CA VAL A 83 6.84 -1.44 -11.29
C VAL A 83 6.51 -0.30 -10.35
N VAL A 84 6.14 0.85 -10.91
CA VAL A 84 5.63 1.98 -10.12
C VAL A 84 4.20 2.27 -10.55
N TYR A 85 3.34 2.58 -9.58
CA TYR A 85 1.99 3.01 -9.89
C TYR A 85 1.54 4.12 -8.96
N ARG A 86 0.69 4.98 -9.50
CA ARG A 86 0.04 6.06 -8.78
C ARG A 86 -1.42 5.70 -8.58
N THR A 87 -1.89 5.83 -7.35
CA THR A 87 -3.26 5.54 -6.98
C THR A 87 -3.89 6.73 -6.28
N THR A 88 -5.21 6.78 -6.28
CA THR A 88 -5.99 7.66 -5.40
C THR A 88 -6.57 6.80 -4.31
N ILE A 89 -6.28 7.13 -3.06
CA ILE A 89 -6.86 6.44 -1.91
C ILE A 89 -7.93 7.30 -1.26
N GLN A 90 -9.00 6.65 -0.81
CA GLN A 90 -10.12 7.29 -0.12
C GLN A 90 -10.55 6.41 1.04
N GLY A 91 -10.89 7.03 2.16
CA GLY A 91 -11.38 6.29 3.31
C GLY A 91 -11.89 7.22 4.40
N THR A 92 -12.57 6.64 5.36
CA THR A 92 -13.11 7.36 6.53
C THR A 92 -12.39 6.89 7.77
N HIS A 93 -11.88 7.84 8.54
CA HIS A 93 -11.10 7.58 9.77
C HIS A 93 -12.03 7.19 10.91
N THR A 94 -12.39 5.92 10.98
CA THR A 94 -13.30 5.38 12.00
C THR A 94 -12.64 4.45 13.00
N GLY A 95 -11.34 4.14 12.82
CA GLY A 95 -10.52 3.39 13.77
C GLY A 95 -9.25 4.15 14.11
N GLU A 96 -8.46 3.64 15.03
CA GLU A 96 -7.18 4.24 15.38
C GLU A 96 -6.21 4.18 14.19
N PHE A 97 -5.52 5.28 13.92
CA PHE A 97 -4.53 5.37 12.85
C PHE A 97 -3.25 6.01 13.40
N LEU A 98 -2.15 5.24 13.39
CA LEU A 98 -0.83 5.68 13.86
C LEU A 98 -0.92 6.37 15.25
N GLY A 99 -1.65 5.77 16.16
CA GLY A 99 -1.83 6.27 17.52
C GLY A 99 -2.87 7.39 17.67
N THR A 100 -3.54 7.79 16.57
CA THR A 100 -4.54 8.83 16.58
C THR A 100 -5.94 8.23 16.72
N PRO A 101 -6.74 8.65 17.71
CA PRO A 101 -8.12 8.20 17.83
C PRO A 101 -8.96 8.60 16.61
N PRO A 102 -10.04 7.84 16.30
CA PRO A 102 -10.85 8.12 15.12
C PRO A 102 -11.45 9.53 15.15
N THR A 103 -11.32 10.23 14.02
CA THR A 103 -11.87 11.59 13.85
C THR A 103 -13.23 11.58 13.16
N GLY A 104 -13.61 10.48 12.51
CA GLY A 104 -14.81 10.39 11.69
C GLY A 104 -14.72 11.11 10.36
N LYS A 105 -13.57 11.71 10.05
CA LYS A 105 -13.37 12.50 8.82
C LYS A 105 -12.90 11.62 7.68
N SER A 106 -13.19 12.07 6.46
CA SER A 106 -12.79 11.37 5.23
C SER A 106 -11.49 11.95 4.68
N VAL A 107 -10.68 11.09 4.05
CA VAL A 107 -9.47 11.49 3.34
C VAL A 107 -9.56 11.05 1.89
N LYS A 108 -8.93 11.86 1.03
CA LYS A 108 -8.73 11.52 -0.38
C LYS A 108 -7.40 12.11 -0.81
N VAL A 109 -6.42 11.25 -1.08
CA VAL A 109 -5.07 11.66 -1.47
C VAL A 109 -4.53 10.74 -2.54
N ASN A 110 -3.53 11.23 -3.30
CA ASN A 110 -2.75 10.36 -4.18
C ASN A 110 -1.61 9.71 -3.42
N ASP A 111 -1.23 8.52 -3.88
CA ASP A 111 -0.04 7.85 -3.39
C ASP A 111 0.73 7.20 -4.54
N PHE A 112 1.97 6.84 -4.25
CA PHE A 112 2.86 6.13 -5.17
C PHE A 112 3.37 4.87 -4.50
N THR A 113 3.38 3.78 -5.25
CA THR A 113 3.96 2.51 -4.82
C THR A 113 4.99 2.07 -5.85
N LEU A 114 6.19 1.73 -5.41
CA LEU A 114 7.22 1.11 -6.23
C LEU A 114 7.45 -0.30 -5.73
N LEU A 115 7.33 -1.28 -6.62
CA LEU A 115 7.61 -2.68 -6.32
C LEU A 115 8.90 -3.10 -7.00
N ARG A 116 9.76 -3.84 -6.29
CA ARG A 116 10.84 -4.61 -6.89
C ARG A 116 10.45 -6.08 -6.86
N ILE A 117 10.48 -6.71 -8.02
CA ILE A 117 10.00 -8.07 -8.20
C ILE A 117 11.18 -8.97 -8.56
N ALA A 118 11.32 -10.08 -7.83
CA ALA A 118 12.33 -11.10 -8.07
C ALA A 118 11.67 -12.48 -8.07
N ASP A 119 11.93 -13.26 -9.11
CA ASP A 119 11.35 -14.61 -9.26
C ASP A 119 9.82 -14.62 -9.14
N ASP A 120 9.19 -13.66 -9.82
CA ASP A 120 7.73 -13.49 -9.85
C ASP A 120 7.09 -13.21 -8.47
N LYS A 121 7.90 -12.70 -7.52
CA LYS A 121 7.44 -12.32 -6.18
C LYS A 121 7.88 -10.90 -5.86
N ILE A 122 7.05 -10.18 -5.10
CA ILE A 122 7.43 -8.87 -4.56
C ILE A 122 8.48 -9.11 -3.47
N ALA A 123 9.70 -8.60 -3.71
CA ALA A 123 10.84 -8.75 -2.78
C ALA A 123 11.03 -7.52 -1.90
N GLU A 124 10.66 -6.37 -2.42
CA GLU A 124 10.82 -5.09 -1.73
C GLU A 124 9.82 -4.10 -2.31
N TRP A 125 9.31 -3.19 -1.47
CA TRP A 125 8.40 -2.16 -1.95
C TRP A 125 8.48 -0.88 -1.13
N TRP A 126 8.19 0.23 -1.78
CA TRP A 126 8.19 1.58 -1.23
C TRP A 126 6.81 2.17 -1.45
N TYR A 127 6.31 2.85 -0.43
CA TYR A 127 5.02 3.52 -0.47
C TYR A 127 5.20 4.95 0.01
N GLU A 128 4.73 5.90 -0.79
CA GLU A 128 4.78 7.31 -0.45
C GLU A 128 3.39 7.92 -0.64
N CYS A 129 2.87 8.55 0.40
CA CYS A 129 1.69 9.38 0.31
C CYS A 129 1.98 10.73 0.95
N ASN A 130 1.18 11.73 0.62
CA ASN A 130 1.30 13.03 1.27
C ASN A 130 0.66 12.95 2.67
N LEU A 131 1.44 12.48 3.64
CA LEU A 131 0.95 12.27 5.01
C LEU A 131 0.52 13.60 5.65
N LEU A 132 1.19 14.72 5.32
CA LEU A 132 0.78 16.03 5.79
C LEU A 132 -0.64 16.37 5.32
N GLU A 133 -0.95 16.11 4.07
CA GLU A 133 -2.30 16.33 3.54
C GLU A 133 -3.34 15.44 4.23
N VAL A 134 -3.00 14.18 4.51
CA VAL A 134 -3.86 13.30 5.31
C VAL A 134 -4.15 13.93 6.67
N MET A 135 -3.11 14.40 7.36
CA MET A 135 -3.24 15.02 8.68
C MET A 135 -4.07 16.30 8.64
N GLN A 136 -3.91 17.09 7.58
CA GLN A 136 -4.73 18.30 7.36
C GLN A 136 -6.20 17.94 7.14
N GLN A 137 -6.48 16.96 6.32
CA GLN A 137 -7.86 16.52 6.04
C GLN A 137 -8.53 15.92 7.28
N LEU A 138 -7.75 15.29 8.16
CA LEU A 138 -8.24 14.78 9.44
C LEU A 138 -8.40 15.89 10.50
N GLY A 139 -7.93 17.11 10.21
CA GLY A 139 -8.02 18.22 11.14
C GLY A 139 -7.00 18.18 12.28
N LEU A 140 -5.94 17.38 12.12
CA LEU A 140 -4.91 17.20 13.15
C LEU A 140 -3.81 18.27 13.06
N VAL A 141 -3.67 18.92 11.91
CA VAL A 141 -2.75 20.04 11.68
C VAL A 141 -3.48 21.08 10.84
N SER A 142 -3.01 22.34 10.92
CA SER A 142 -3.57 23.44 10.14
C SER A 142 -3.32 23.26 8.65
N ALA A 143 -4.33 23.63 7.86
CA ALA A 143 -4.20 23.60 6.40
C ALA A 143 -3.30 24.75 5.89
#